data_5ae48045ce8fb3785a43d04419772999
#
_entry.id   5ae48045ce8fb3785a43d04419772999
#
_cell.length_a   1.000
_cell.length_b   1.000
_cell.length_c   1.000
_cell.angle_alpha   90.00
_cell.angle_beta   90.00
_cell.angle_gamma   90.00
#
_symmetry.space_group_name_H-M   'P 1'
#
loop_
_entity.id
_entity.type
_entity.pdbx_description
1 polymer ?
#
loop_
_entity_poly.entity_id
_entity_poly.type
_entity_poly.pdbx_seq_one_letter_code
_entity_poly.pdbx_strand_id
1 'polypeptide(L)'
;MLKHQCECENDEVHPENPSRVGVIWKHLVQCGLADLCLKVSRVATLEEIRSIHSHSHTMFYGSDAATAATSANNSETTPPVAPITPAAAASVRRSKFSLLKCGGVGVDADTFWNELHTSNATRTAVGTVIELSTKVSIKIFIILNLYNL
;
A
#
# COMPACT_ATOMS: atom_id res chain seq x y z
N MET A 1 -3.98 1.64 -7.36
CA MET A 1 -4.13 0.17 -7.50
C MET A 1 -3.98 -0.29 -8.95
N LEU A 2 -4.79 0.20 -9.92
CA LEU A 2 -4.75 -0.29 -11.32
C LEU A 2 -3.41 -0.09 -12.07
N LYS A 3 -2.58 0.85 -11.63
CA LYS A 3 -1.23 1.08 -12.19
C LYS A 3 -0.15 0.17 -11.60
N HIS A 4 -0.47 -0.57 -10.55
CA HIS A 4 0.46 -1.53 -9.96
C HIS A 4 0.44 -2.82 -10.80
N GLN A 5 1.28 -2.88 -11.81
CA GLN A 5 1.43 -3.99 -12.74
C GLN A 5 2.90 -4.26 -13.02
N CYS A 6 3.21 -5.47 -13.48
CA CYS A 6 4.57 -5.82 -13.87
C CYS A 6 5.01 -5.01 -15.11
N GLU A 7 6.28 -4.66 -15.17
CA GLU A 7 6.86 -3.95 -16.32
C GLU A 7 6.94 -4.81 -17.60
N CYS A 8 6.70 -6.12 -17.51
CA CYS A 8 6.61 -7.00 -18.69
C CYS A 8 5.33 -6.79 -19.50
N GLU A 9 4.34 -6.08 -18.94
CA GLU A 9 3.03 -5.78 -19.56
C GLU A 9 2.24 -7.02 -20.05
N ASN A 10 2.60 -8.21 -19.58
CA ASN A 10 1.92 -9.46 -19.93
C ASN A 10 1.13 -10.00 -18.72
N ASP A 11 -0.15 -9.65 -18.64
CA ASP A 11 -1.03 -10.06 -17.55
C ASP A 11 -1.28 -11.57 -17.50
N GLU A 12 -1.10 -12.30 -18.60
CA GLU A 12 -1.36 -13.75 -18.66
C GLU A 12 -0.35 -14.56 -17.84
N VAL A 13 0.85 -14.04 -17.65
CA VAL A 13 1.90 -14.71 -16.85
C VAL A 13 1.84 -14.32 -15.38
N HIS A 14 0.94 -13.41 -15.00
CA HIS A 14 0.77 -12.94 -13.64
C HIS A 14 -0.65 -13.24 -13.12
N PRO A 15 -0.84 -14.31 -12.33
CA PRO A 15 -2.15 -14.66 -11.77
C PRO A 15 -2.71 -13.55 -10.86
N GLU A 16 -1.84 -12.83 -10.19
CA GLU A 16 -2.17 -11.63 -9.41
C GLU A 16 -1.86 -10.38 -10.22
N ASN A 17 -2.88 -9.76 -10.80
CA ASN A 17 -2.73 -8.55 -11.60
C ASN A 17 -3.84 -7.52 -11.29
N PRO A 18 -3.64 -6.23 -11.58
CA PRO A 18 -4.57 -5.18 -11.25
C PRO A 18 -5.91 -5.24 -12.00
N SER A 19 -6.00 -5.97 -13.10
CA SER A 19 -7.25 -6.14 -13.86
C SER A 19 -8.34 -6.82 -13.02
N ARG A 20 -7.98 -7.66 -12.04
CA ARG A 20 -8.92 -8.27 -11.09
C ARG A 20 -9.77 -7.23 -10.36
N VAL A 21 -9.15 -6.14 -9.88
CA VAL A 21 -9.88 -5.05 -9.21
C VAL A 21 -10.87 -4.38 -10.18
N GLY A 22 -10.47 -4.18 -11.43
CA GLY A 22 -11.33 -3.64 -12.48
C GLY A 22 -12.53 -4.52 -12.77
N VAL A 23 -12.33 -5.84 -12.89
CA VAL A 23 -13.41 -6.82 -13.12
C VAL A 23 -14.39 -6.84 -11.96
N ILE A 24 -13.89 -6.89 -10.71
CA ILE A 24 -14.73 -6.86 -9.51
C ILE A 24 -15.57 -5.58 -9.48
N TRP A 25 -14.97 -4.43 -9.72
CA TRP A 25 -15.69 -3.16 -9.73
C TRP A 25 -16.77 -3.12 -10.81
N LYS A 26 -16.45 -3.57 -12.03
CA LYS A 26 -17.40 -3.65 -13.13
C LYS A 26 -18.61 -4.53 -12.76
N HIS A 27 -18.37 -5.65 -12.10
CA HIS A 27 -19.44 -6.55 -11.66
C HIS A 27 -20.32 -5.89 -10.58
N LEU A 28 -19.73 -5.20 -9.61
CA LEU A 28 -20.49 -4.46 -8.60
C LEU A 28 -21.39 -3.38 -9.22
N VAL A 29 -20.90 -2.68 -10.24
CA VAL A 29 -21.70 -1.72 -10.99
C VAL A 29 -22.86 -2.41 -11.71
N GLN A 30 -22.63 -3.53 -12.38
CA GLN A 30 -23.66 -4.29 -13.09
C GLN A 30 -24.75 -4.84 -12.17
N CYS A 31 -24.38 -5.19 -10.92
CA CYS A 31 -25.32 -5.66 -9.92
C CYS A 31 -26.03 -4.53 -9.14
N GLY A 32 -25.77 -3.26 -9.46
CA GLY A 32 -26.34 -2.11 -8.71
C GLY A 32 -25.79 -1.96 -7.29
N LEU A 33 -24.69 -2.65 -6.96
CA LEU A 33 -24.09 -2.61 -5.61
C LEU A 33 -23.07 -1.47 -5.44
N ALA A 34 -22.56 -0.92 -6.53
CA ALA A 34 -21.53 0.12 -6.49
C ALA A 34 -22.00 1.40 -5.78
N ASP A 35 -23.29 1.76 -5.92
CA ASP A 35 -23.87 2.94 -5.28
C ASP A 35 -24.04 2.78 -3.75
N LEU A 36 -24.05 1.54 -3.27
CA LEU A 36 -24.07 1.21 -1.85
C LEU A 36 -22.67 1.23 -1.23
N CYS A 37 -21.61 1.26 -2.05
CA CYS A 37 -20.24 1.26 -1.59
C CYS A 37 -19.80 2.64 -1.13
N LEU A 38 -19.29 2.70 0.11
CA LEU A 38 -18.62 3.89 0.60
C LEU A 38 -17.23 3.99 -0.02
N LYS A 39 -16.96 5.08 -0.73
CA LYS A 39 -15.62 5.32 -1.28
C LYS A 39 -14.64 5.71 -0.17
N VAL A 40 -13.54 5.00 -0.09
CA VAL A 40 -12.43 5.24 0.82
C VAL A 40 -11.17 5.45 -0.02
N SER A 41 -10.40 6.51 0.27
CA SER A 41 -9.19 6.85 -0.48
C SER A 41 -8.00 7.21 0.44
N ARG A 42 -8.01 6.69 1.67
CA ARG A 42 -6.96 6.95 2.63
C ARG A 42 -5.68 6.22 2.24
N VAL A 43 -4.55 6.93 2.37
CA VAL A 43 -3.21 6.37 2.23
C VAL A 43 -2.58 6.29 3.62
N ALA A 44 -2.07 5.13 4.02
CA ALA A 44 -1.41 4.96 5.31
C ALA A 44 -0.13 5.80 5.41
N THR A 45 0.14 6.32 6.60
CA THR A 45 1.41 6.98 6.90
C THR A 45 2.51 5.94 7.14
N LEU A 46 3.77 6.35 7.02
CA LEU A 46 4.89 5.47 7.35
C LEU A 46 4.90 5.09 8.84
N GLU A 47 4.43 5.97 9.71
CA GLU A 47 4.32 5.71 11.15
C GLU A 47 3.28 4.62 11.45
N GLU A 48 2.15 4.64 10.78
CA GLU A 48 1.13 3.58 10.92
C GLU A 48 1.68 2.22 10.50
N ILE A 49 2.42 2.15 9.40
CA ILE A 49 3.08 0.91 8.96
C ILE A 49 4.16 0.49 9.98
N ARG A 50 4.95 1.45 10.46
CA ARG A 50 6.03 1.21 11.42
C ARG A 50 5.54 0.76 12.79
N SER A 51 4.29 1.03 13.16
CA SER A 51 3.73 0.62 14.44
C SER A 51 3.71 -0.90 14.64
N ILE A 52 3.68 -1.67 13.54
CA ILE A 52 3.63 -3.14 13.56
C ILE A 52 4.74 -3.82 12.77
N HIS A 53 5.48 -3.06 11.96
CA HIS A 53 6.56 -3.58 11.12
C HIS A 53 7.92 -3.00 11.50
N SER A 54 8.98 -3.74 11.20
CA SER A 54 10.36 -3.25 11.36
C SER A 54 10.62 -2.03 10.47
N HIS A 55 11.59 -1.22 10.87
CA HIS A 55 11.99 -0.06 10.07
C HIS A 55 12.37 -0.44 8.62
N SER A 56 13.12 -1.53 8.44
CA SER A 56 13.52 -2.00 7.10
C SER A 56 12.33 -2.42 6.23
N HIS A 57 11.33 -3.09 6.82
CA HIS A 57 10.09 -3.44 6.11
C HIS A 57 9.29 -2.19 5.72
N THR A 58 9.13 -1.26 6.65
CA THR A 58 8.44 0.02 6.41
C THR A 58 9.08 0.80 5.27
N MET A 59 10.40 0.89 5.25
CA MET A 59 11.14 1.58 4.19
C MET A 59 11.07 0.84 2.86
N PHE A 60 11.07 -0.49 2.88
CA PHE A 60 11.00 -1.29 1.67
C PHE A 60 9.65 -1.12 0.95
N TYR A 61 8.53 -1.28 1.66
CA TYR A 61 7.19 -1.26 1.07
C TYR A 61 6.51 0.11 1.12
N GLY A 62 6.86 0.97 2.05
CA GLY A 62 6.16 2.22 2.32
C GLY A 62 6.76 3.46 1.65
N SER A 63 8.06 3.48 1.34
CA SER A 63 8.69 4.66 0.76
C SER A 63 8.71 4.60 -0.77
N ASP A 64 8.25 5.67 -1.39
CA ASP A 64 8.43 5.94 -2.81
C ASP A 64 9.38 7.15 -3.00
N ALA A 65 9.76 7.44 -4.23
CA ALA A 65 10.64 8.56 -4.55
C ALA A 65 10.04 9.92 -4.11
N ALA A 66 8.72 10.04 -4.07
CA ALA A 66 8.03 11.26 -3.66
C ALA A 66 8.00 11.45 -2.14
N THR A 67 7.86 10.35 -1.38
CA THR A 67 7.83 10.40 0.10
C THR A 67 9.18 10.75 0.69
N ALA A 68 10.27 10.38 0.01
CA ALA A 68 11.63 10.73 0.43
C ALA A 68 11.90 12.25 0.38
N ALA A 69 11.24 12.98 -0.52
CA ALA A 69 11.38 14.43 -0.64
C ALA A 69 10.63 15.22 0.46
N THR A 70 9.52 14.66 0.98
CA THR A 70 8.66 15.36 1.96
C THR A 70 9.16 15.24 3.40
N SER A 71 9.93 14.19 3.71
CA SER A 71 10.49 13.98 5.06
C SER A 71 11.63 14.94 5.43
N ALA A 72 12.14 15.73 4.48
CA ALA A 72 13.22 16.67 4.72
C ALA A 72 12.78 17.99 5.39
N ASN A 73 11.46 18.27 5.49
CA ASN A 73 10.95 19.58 5.88
C ASN A 73 10.24 19.65 7.24
N ASN A 74 10.14 18.56 8.01
CA ASN A 74 9.54 18.58 9.34
C ASN A 74 10.57 18.18 10.41
N SER A 75 11.31 19.18 10.90
CA SER A 75 12.14 19.09 12.11
C SER A 75 11.27 19.42 13.31
N GLU A 76 10.86 18.40 14.07
CA GLU A 76 10.60 18.58 15.50
C GLU A 76 10.90 17.28 16.29
N THR A 77 11.93 17.38 17.09
CA THR A 77 12.26 16.71 18.35
C THR A 77 12.00 15.20 18.51
N THR A 78 12.88 14.37 17.95
CA THR A 78 13.24 13.05 18.48
C THR A 78 14.70 12.75 18.11
N PRO A 79 15.46 11.87 18.85
CA PRO A 79 16.90 11.71 18.67
C PRO A 79 17.26 11.35 17.24
N PRO A 80 18.43 11.76 16.73
CA PRO A 80 18.78 11.71 15.32
C PRO A 80 18.95 10.28 14.83
N VAL A 81 17.89 9.74 14.22
CA VAL A 81 18.05 8.64 13.26
C VAL A 81 18.50 9.29 11.97
N ALA A 82 19.68 8.94 11.49
CA ALA A 82 20.27 9.50 10.29
C ALA A 82 19.27 9.52 9.13
N PRO A 83 19.15 10.65 8.39
CA PRO A 83 18.23 10.75 7.26
C PRO A 83 18.61 9.71 6.22
N ILE A 84 17.71 8.77 5.94
CA ILE A 84 17.90 7.77 4.90
C ILE A 84 17.69 8.49 3.57
N THR A 85 18.77 8.69 2.85
CA THR A 85 18.70 9.26 1.49
C THR A 85 17.93 8.31 0.55
N PRO A 86 17.26 8.84 -0.48
CA PRO A 86 16.58 8.00 -1.50
C PRO A 86 17.50 6.95 -2.12
N ALA A 87 18.78 7.24 -2.23
CA ALA A 87 19.81 6.31 -2.69
C ALA A 87 20.04 5.14 -1.74
N ALA A 88 19.97 5.35 -0.42
CA ALA A 88 20.11 4.29 0.57
C ALA A 88 18.88 3.36 0.57
N ALA A 89 17.67 3.91 0.45
CA ALA A 89 16.44 3.11 0.30
C ALA A 89 16.46 2.26 -0.98
N ALA A 90 16.89 2.83 -2.10
CA ALA A 90 17.05 2.12 -3.37
C ALA A 90 18.13 1.02 -3.29
N SER A 91 19.22 1.24 -2.56
CA SER A 91 20.27 0.25 -2.35
C SER A 91 19.79 -0.96 -1.55
N VAL A 92 19.04 -0.74 -0.46
CA VAL A 92 18.44 -1.81 0.36
C VAL A 92 17.45 -2.65 -0.46
N ARG A 93 16.72 -2.03 -1.39
CA ARG A 93 15.79 -2.75 -2.28
C ARG A 93 16.50 -3.65 -3.27
N ARG A 94 17.54 -3.16 -3.96
CA ARG A 94 18.25 -3.91 -5.00
C ARG A 94 18.78 -5.25 -4.53
N SER A 95 19.17 -5.39 -3.28
CA SER A 95 19.69 -6.64 -2.72
C SER A 95 18.61 -7.69 -2.43
N LYS A 96 17.32 -7.31 -2.46
CA LYS A 96 16.18 -8.19 -2.16
C LYS A 96 15.34 -8.56 -3.37
N PHE A 97 15.61 -7.95 -4.52
CA PHE A 97 14.85 -8.24 -5.73
C PHE A 97 15.38 -9.46 -6.46
N SER A 98 14.46 -10.22 -7.06
CA SER A 98 14.74 -11.32 -7.97
C SER A 98 14.22 -11.00 -9.37
N LEU A 99 14.82 -11.61 -10.37
CA LEU A 99 14.33 -11.56 -11.74
C LEU A 99 13.23 -12.60 -11.91
N LEU A 100 12.06 -12.16 -12.34
CA LEU A 100 10.91 -13.02 -12.63
C LEU A 100 11.11 -13.73 -13.98
N LYS A 101 10.39 -14.83 -14.20
CA LYS A 101 10.42 -15.57 -15.48
C LYS A 101 9.99 -14.73 -16.67
N CYS A 102 9.15 -13.73 -16.47
CA CYS A 102 8.71 -12.76 -17.49
C CYS A 102 9.76 -11.68 -17.80
N GLY A 103 10.90 -11.65 -17.11
CA GLY A 103 11.92 -10.61 -17.23
C GLY A 103 11.69 -9.38 -16.34
N GLY A 104 10.56 -9.29 -15.64
CA GLY A 104 10.29 -8.23 -14.68
C GLY A 104 11.01 -8.42 -13.36
N VAL A 105 10.90 -7.43 -12.49
CA VAL A 105 11.49 -7.44 -11.13
C VAL A 105 10.44 -7.90 -10.12
N GLY A 106 10.83 -8.74 -9.17
CA GLY A 106 9.96 -9.24 -8.11
C GLY A 106 10.63 -9.25 -6.74
N VAL A 107 9.81 -9.38 -5.70
CA VAL A 107 10.27 -9.57 -4.31
C VAL A 107 10.43 -11.04 -3.95
N ASP A 108 9.82 -11.91 -4.73
CA ASP A 108 9.95 -13.37 -4.70
C ASP A 108 9.65 -13.96 -6.09
N ALA A 109 9.38 -15.27 -6.18
CA ALA A 109 9.27 -15.99 -7.44
C ALA A 109 8.03 -15.63 -8.29
N ASP A 110 6.98 -15.07 -7.68
CA ASP A 110 5.68 -14.79 -8.32
C ASP A 110 5.10 -13.41 -8.01
N THR A 111 5.72 -12.67 -7.09
CA THR A 111 5.25 -11.34 -6.68
C THR A 111 6.11 -10.25 -7.31
N PHE A 112 5.57 -9.59 -8.32
CA PHE A 112 6.29 -8.52 -9.01
C PHE A 112 6.41 -7.24 -8.18
N TRP A 113 7.40 -6.45 -8.53
CA TRP A 113 7.64 -5.11 -8.01
C TRP A 113 7.56 -4.08 -9.14
N ASN A 114 6.87 -2.97 -8.91
CA ASN A 114 6.87 -1.80 -9.76
C ASN A 114 7.37 -0.60 -8.96
N GLU A 115 8.50 -0.02 -9.36
CA GLU A 115 9.18 1.03 -8.59
C GLU A 115 8.33 2.28 -8.40
N LEU A 116 7.47 2.60 -9.36
CA LEU A 116 6.62 3.80 -9.32
C LEU A 116 5.31 3.59 -8.54
N HIS A 117 4.82 2.35 -8.46
CA HIS A 117 3.44 2.13 -8.06
C HIS A 117 3.26 1.17 -6.88
N THR A 118 4.21 0.28 -6.57
CA THR A 118 4.05 -0.72 -5.49
C THR A 118 3.87 -0.06 -4.12
N SER A 119 4.72 0.90 -3.77
CA SER A 119 4.64 1.57 -2.46
C SER A 119 3.32 2.30 -2.27
N ASN A 120 2.85 3.00 -3.29
CA ASN A 120 1.56 3.69 -3.22
C ASN A 120 0.39 2.71 -3.13
N ALA A 121 0.42 1.61 -3.91
CA ALA A 121 -0.61 0.57 -3.84
C ALA A 121 -0.66 -0.08 -2.46
N THR A 122 0.49 -0.41 -1.87
CA THR A 122 0.61 -0.96 -0.52
C THR A 122 0.03 -0.01 0.53
N ARG A 123 0.45 1.25 0.52
CA ARG A 123 -0.03 2.26 1.46
C ARG A 123 -1.52 2.55 1.31
N THR A 124 -2.05 2.52 0.09
CA THR A 124 -3.48 2.67 -0.16
C THR A 124 -4.26 1.49 0.40
N ALA A 125 -3.78 0.27 0.21
CA ALA A 125 -4.42 -0.93 0.77
C ALA A 125 -4.46 -0.87 2.30
N VAL A 126 -3.32 -0.59 2.94
CA VAL A 126 -3.23 -0.47 4.42
C VAL A 126 -4.11 0.67 4.94
N GLY A 127 -4.06 1.85 4.31
CA GLY A 127 -4.87 3.00 4.71
C GLY A 127 -6.36 2.72 4.61
N THR A 128 -6.79 2.02 3.57
CA THR A 128 -8.19 1.59 3.39
C THR A 128 -8.63 0.65 4.52
N VAL A 129 -7.81 -0.34 4.87
CA VAL A 129 -8.12 -1.28 5.97
C VAL A 129 -8.23 -0.54 7.30
N ILE A 130 -7.29 0.36 7.62
CA ILE A 130 -7.33 1.16 8.85
C ILE A 130 -8.62 2.00 8.92
N GLU A 131 -8.97 2.68 7.84
CA GLU A 131 -10.18 3.52 7.81
C GLU A 131 -11.45 2.68 7.97
N LEU A 132 -11.56 1.56 7.27
CA LEU A 132 -12.71 0.65 7.39
C LEU A 132 -12.82 0.08 8.80
N SER A 133 -11.73 -0.40 9.38
CA SER A 133 -11.70 -0.93 10.74
C SER A 133 -12.11 0.11 11.77
N THR A 134 -11.63 1.34 11.63
CA THR A 134 -12.00 2.46 12.50
C THR A 134 -13.51 2.76 12.41
N LYS A 135 -14.05 2.83 11.19
CA LYS A 135 -15.49 3.11 10.98
C LYS A 135 -16.38 2.01 11.55
N VAL A 136 -15.99 0.75 11.40
CA VAL A 136 -16.73 -0.39 11.97
C VAL A 136 -16.65 -0.35 13.49
N SER A 137 -15.49 -0.13 14.08
CA SER A 137 -15.30 -0.05 15.53
C SER A 137 -16.12 1.07 16.16
N ILE A 138 -16.15 2.26 15.53
CA ILE A 138 -16.97 3.39 16.00
C ILE A 138 -18.46 3.04 15.96
N LYS A 139 -18.95 2.42 14.89
CA LYS A 139 -20.35 1.99 14.79
C LYS A 139 -20.72 0.99 15.88
N ILE A 140 -19.87 -0.02 16.11
CA ILE A 140 -20.08 -1.01 17.16
C ILE A 140 -20.12 -0.33 18.54
N PHE A 141 -19.19 0.59 18.81
CA PHE A 141 -19.14 1.33 20.07
C PHE A 141 -20.41 2.16 20.31
N ILE A 142 -20.92 2.86 19.29
CA ILE A 142 -22.16 3.62 19.38
C ILE A 142 -23.34 2.69 19.67
N ILE A 143 -23.46 1.56 18.97
CA ILE A 143 -24.54 0.60 19.19
C ILE A 143 -24.51 0.07 20.62
N LEU A 144 -23.36 -0.38 21.12
CA LEU A 144 -23.22 -0.89 22.47
C LEU A 144 -23.60 0.15 23.54
N ASN A 145 -23.25 1.42 23.35
CA ASN A 145 -23.64 2.48 24.28
C ASN A 145 -25.15 2.81 24.22
N LEU A 146 -25.79 2.66 23.06
CA LEU A 146 -27.24 2.86 22.94
C LEU A 146 -28.05 1.73 23.61
N TYR A 147 -27.49 0.53 23.72
CA TYR A 147 -28.15 -0.61 24.40
C TYR A 147 -27.82 -0.70 25.90
N ASN A 148 -26.88 0.11 26.40
CA ASN A 148 -26.52 0.16 27.83
C ASN A 148 -27.16 1.34 28.56
N LEU A 149 -28.12 2.03 27.92
CA LEU A 149 -29.03 3.02 28.49
C LEU A 149 -30.40 2.38 28.71
#